data_218637cf2a700cc38c438d89a2850c42
#
_entry.id   218637cf2a700cc38c438d89a2850c42
#
_cell.length_a   1.000
_cell.length_b   1.000
_cell.length_c   1.000
_cell.angle_alpha   90.00
_cell.angle_beta   90.00
_cell.angle_gamma   90.00
#
_symmetry.space_group_name_H-M   'P 1'
#
loop_
_entity.id
_entity.type
_entity.pdbx_description
1 polymer ?
#
loop_
_entity_poly.entity_id
_entity_poly.type
_entity_poly.pdbx_seq_one_letter_code
_entity_poly.pdbx_strand_id
1 'polypeptide(L)'
;MSNKNSRATFFCYIRAKQNSDTIMEMFSKETYIARRAKLKAAMGNGIGVFYGNSESSINYADNTYPFRQDSTFLYFFGIIKPNLVGVIDFESGEEWLYGDDADIDDVVWTGPLPTIADFTAMCGVAKSAPMSAFHDAIAAAKKQGRKVHFLPPYKADVTLTLASLLGIGLADLRQECSLELIKAVIDLRAVKSDEEIAEIERACAIGYEMHTAAMRLVKTSATERQIHCIVDSIPLKYGGTTSFATILSQNGQTLHNHSHHLPITPGRMMLVDAGAETPMGYASDFTRTFPVSGKFTQRQKDVYQIVLDANHKALELSRPGVTYQTVHLECCKVLAAGLKSLGLMRGDVDEAVAAGAHALFMPHGIGHMMGLDVHDMENLGQIYVGYNAETQPIEQFGTSSLRMGRKLEPGFVVTDEPGIYFIPELVAQWRRERTNEQFINFDEVERYLDFGGIRIEDDLLITADGARRLGEKRIPAEIADVEAEMEKTFSL
;
A
#
# COMPACT_ATOMS: atom_id res chain seq x y z
N MET A 1 -24.68 -12.88 -35.87
CA MET A 1 -24.30 -14.03 -35.01
C MET A 1 -23.02 -13.63 -34.29
N SER A 2 -23.19 -13.16 -33.08
CA SER A 2 -22.13 -12.54 -32.27
C SER A 2 -21.68 -13.56 -31.22
N ASN A 3 -20.43 -13.94 -31.31
CA ASN A 3 -19.81 -14.86 -30.35
C ASN A 3 -19.31 -14.06 -29.15
N LYS A 4 -20.09 -14.05 -28.07
CA LYS A 4 -19.68 -13.57 -26.76
C LYS A 4 -18.96 -14.72 -26.05
N ASN A 5 -17.65 -14.77 -26.15
CA ASN A 5 -16.83 -15.56 -25.22
C ASN A 5 -16.58 -14.71 -23.95
N SER A 6 -17.45 -14.88 -22.96
CA SER A 6 -17.17 -14.50 -21.59
C SER A 6 -16.12 -15.46 -21.05
N ARG A 7 -14.88 -15.02 -20.89
CA ARG A 7 -13.89 -15.71 -20.08
C ARG A 7 -14.32 -15.60 -18.62
N ALA A 8 -15.04 -16.61 -18.15
CA ALA A 8 -15.21 -16.83 -16.72
C ALA A 8 -13.84 -17.18 -16.16
N THR A 9 -13.25 -16.27 -15.38
CA THR A 9 -12.06 -16.55 -14.59
C THR A 9 -12.46 -17.54 -13.51
N PHE A 10 -12.01 -18.80 -13.66
CA PHE A 10 -12.23 -19.84 -12.66
C PHE A 10 -11.35 -19.53 -11.45
N PHE A 11 -11.91 -18.95 -10.40
CA PHE A 11 -11.32 -18.99 -9.07
C PHE A 11 -11.35 -20.44 -8.58
N CYS A 12 -10.18 -21.06 -8.47
CA CYS A 12 -10.07 -22.39 -7.93
C CYS A 12 -10.12 -22.31 -6.39
N TYR A 13 -11.33 -22.42 -5.80
CA TYR A 13 -11.47 -22.65 -4.38
C TYR A 13 -10.99 -24.07 -4.06
N ILE A 14 -9.82 -24.18 -3.47
CA ILE A 14 -9.35 -25.46 -2.94
C ILE A 14 -10.11 -25.70 -1.63
N ARG A 15 -11.18 -26.47 -1.72
CA ARG A 15 -11.87 -27.02 -0.55
C ARG A 15 -10.97 -28.12 0.01
N ALA A 16 -10.24 -27.84 1.10
CA ALA A 16 -9.55 -28.87 1.84
C ALA A 16 -10.60 -29.93 2.27
N LYS A 17 -10.45 -31.14 1.78
CA LYS A 17 -11.30 -32.26 2.19
C LYS A 17 -10.94 -32.63 3.61
N GLN A 18 -11.90 -32.53 4.46
CA GLN A 18 -12.10 -33.09 5.81
C GLN A 18 -12.02 -32.07 6.95
N ASN A 19 -13.19 -31.77 7.48
CA ASN A 19 -13.51 -31.38 8.85
C ASN A 19 -12.99 -30.04 9.43
N SER A 20 -12.50 -29.10 8.65
CA SER A 20 -12.44 -27.71 9.10
C SER A 20 -13.14 -26.78 8.10
N ASP A 21 -14.08 -25.99 8.58
CA ASP A 21 -14.78 -24.98 7.77
C ASP A 21 -13.91 -23.76 7.42
N THR A 22 -12.60 -23.83 7.68
CA THR A 22 -11.65 -22.76 7.39
C THR A 22 -11.19 -22.87 5.94
N ILE A 23 -11.80 -22.09 5.06
CA ILE A 23 -11.38 -21.95 3.67
C ILE A 23 -10.29 -20.87 3.65
N MET A 24 -9.03 -21.26 3.43
CA MET A 24 -7.96 -20.32 3.14
C MET A 24 -7.99 -19.98 1.65
N GLU A 25 -8.14 -18.69 1.33
CA GLU A 25 -8.04 -18.21 -0.05
C GLU A 25 -6.55 -18.14 -0.45
N MET A 26 -6.19 -18.66 -1.63
CA MET A 26 -4.83 -18.59 -2.18
C MET A 26 -4.85 -18.84 -3.68
N PHE A 27 -3.79 -18.43 -4.37
CA PHE A 27 -3.58 -18.78 -5.77
C PHE A 27 -3.31 -20.29 -5.94
N SER A 28 -3.26 -20.74 -7.18
CA SER A 28 -2.86 -22.12 -7.44
C SER A 28 -1.43 -22.39 -6.95
N LYS A 29 -1.14 -23.61 -6.55
CA LYS A 29 0.22 -23.99 -6.11
C LYS A 29 1.27 -23.75 -7.22
N GLU A 30 0.87 -23.85 -8.48
CA GLU A 30 1.69 -23.61 -9.64
C GLU A 30 2.22 -22.18 -9.68
N THR A 31 1.42 -21.20 -9.23
CA THR A 31 1.83 -19.78 -9.10
C THR A 31 3.00 -19.65 -8.11
N TYR A 32 2.88 -20.25 -6.93
CA TYR A 32 3.96 -20.19 -5.92
C TYR A 32 5.21 -20.95 -6.36
N ILE A 33 5.07 -22.11 -7.00
CA ILE A 33 6.18 -22.86 -7.59
C ILE A 33 6.92 -22.00 -8.64
N ALA A 34 6.17 -21.34 -9.53
CA ALA A 34 6.75 -20.49 -10.56
C ALA A 34 7.48 -19.27 -9.97
N ARG A 35 6.93 -18.62 -8.92
CA ARG A 35 7.56 -17.50 -8.23
C ARG A 35 8.89 -17.92 -7.58
N ARG A 36 8.92 -19.04 -6.87
CA ARG A 36 10.14 -19.59 -6.26
C ARG A 36 11.15 -20.06 -7.31
N ALA A 37 10.69 -20.61 -8.44
CA ALA A 37 11.58 -20.97 -9.55
C ALA A 37 12.26 -19.73 -10.16
N LYS A 38 11.53 -18.62 -10.37
CA LYS A 38 12.10 -17.35 -10.82
C LYS A 38 13.12 -16.79 -9.82
N LEU A 39 12.81 -16.85 -8.52
CA LEU A 39 13.74 -16.42 -7.48
C LEU A 39 15.02 -17.27 -7.49
N LYS A 40 14.92 -18.59 -7.58
CA LYS A 40 16.09 -19.48 -7.69
C LYS A 40 16.96 -19.17 -8.91
N ALA A 41 16.34 -18.81 -10.03
CA ALA A 41 17.08 -18.40 -11.23
C ALA A 41 17.80 -17.07 -11.08
N ALA A 42 17.27 -16.15 -10.25
CA ALA A 42 17.88 -14.85 -9.98
C ALA A 42 19.02 -14.93 -8.93
N MET A 43 18.97 -15.93 -8.03
CA MET A 43 19.94 -16.11 -6.96
C MET A 43 20.93 -17.21 -7.37
N GLY A 44 22.23 -16.99 -7.22
CA GLY A 44 23.23 -17.95 -7.69
C GLY A 44 23.60 -19.02 -6.66
N ASN A 45 23.68 -18.68 -5.38
CA ASN A 45 24.17 -19.55 -4.32
C ASN A 45 23.56 -19.21 -2.96
N GLY A 46 23.86 -20.04 -1.95
CA GLY A 46 23.44 -19.83 -0.57
C GLY A 46 22.03 -20.30 -0.27
N ILE A 47 21.51 -19.89 0.87
CA ILE A 47 20.23 -20.29 1.40
C ILE A 47 19.39 -19.05 1.70
N GLY A 48 18.23 -18.92 1.07
CA GLY A 48 17.24 -17.87 1.36
C GLY A 48 16.33 -18.29 2.52
N VAL A 49 16.21 -17.41 3.51
CA VAL A 49 15.32 -17.62 4.68
C VAL A 49 14.20 -16.56 4.63
N PHE A 50 12.97 -17.04 4.65
CA PHE A 50 11.75 -16.26 4.60
C PHE A 50 10.94 -16.51 5.87
N TYR A 51 10.97 -15.57 6.79
CA TYR A 51 10.15 -15.67 8.00
C TYR A 51 8.71 -15.27 7.71
N GLY A 52 7.77 -16.15 8.10
CA GLY A 52 6.40 -15.74 8.36
C GLY A 52 6.31 -14.99 9.69
N ASN A 53 5.24 -14.22 9.84
CA ASN A 53 4.98 -13.49 11.07
C ASN A 53 4.55 -14.41 12.21
N SER A 54 4.82 -14.00 13.43
CA SER A 54 4.20 -14.48 14.67
C SER A 54 2.99 -13.60 15.01
N GLU A 55 2.11 -14.10 15.88
CA GLU A 55 1.06 -13.28 16.49
C GLU A 55 1.68 -12.16 17.34
N SER A 56 0.96 -11.07 17.48
CA SER A 56 1.38 -9.91 18.28
C SER A 56 0.37 -9.64 19.38
N SER A 57 0.82 -9.67 20.64
CA SER A 57 -0.03 -9.43 21.80
C SER A 57 -0.46 -7.96 21.87
N ILE A 58 -1.72 -7.70 22.28
CA ILE A 58 -2.26 -6.38 22.56
C ILE A 58 -1.77 -5.90 23.94
N ASN A 59 -2.04 -6.68 25.00
CA ASN A 59 -1.78 -6.31 26.38
C ASN A 59 -1.39 -7.48 27.28
N TYR A 60 -1.61 -8.75 26.86
CA TYR A 60 -1.09 -9.98 27.49
C TYR A 60 -0.99 -11.06 26.42
N ALA A 61 -0.27 -12.16 26.70
CA ALA A 61 0.19 -13.13 25.71
C ALA A 61 -0.93 -13.64 24.78
N ASP A 62 -2.06 -14.05 25.35
CA ASP A 62 -3.12 -14.73 24.60
C ASP A 62 -4.16 -13.76 23.99
N ASN A 63 -4.07 -12.44 24.29
CA ASN A 63 -4.91 -11.45 23.67
C ASN A 63 -4.16 -10.77 22.51
N THR A 64 -4.32 -11.30 21.31
CA THR A 64 -3.56 -10.88 20.13
C THR A 64 -4.33 -9.95 19.23
N TYR A 65 -3.59 -9.13 18.47
CA TYR A 65 -4.14 -8.44 17.29
C TYR A 65 -4.56 -9.47 16.23
N PRO A 66 -5.47 -9.11 15.31
CA PRO A 66 -5.72 -9.93 14.13
C PRO A 66 -4.41 -10.26 13.42
N PHE A 67 -4.23 -11.54 13.08
CA PHE A 67 -3.00 -12.00 12.46
C PHE A 67 -2.88 -11.51 11.02
N ARG A 68 -1.72 -10.96 10.68
CA ARG A 68 -1.34 -10.58 9.32
C ARG A 68 0.01 -11.20 8.98
N GLN A 69 0.05 -12.00 7.92
CA GLN A 69 1.25 -12.68 7.47
C GLN A 69 2.22 -11.71 6.78
N ASP A 70 3.53 -11.99 6.82
CA ASP A 70 4.55 -11.27 6.06
C ASP A 70 4.25 -11.32 4.56
N SER A 71 4.34 -10.18 3.89
CA SER A 71 3.97 -10.05 2.47
C SER A 71 4.90 -10.80 1.53
N THR A 72 6.20 -10.85 1.83
CA THR A 72 7.13 -11.64 1.01
C THR A 72 6.94 -13.13 1.22
N PHE A 73 6.62 -13.55 2.45
CA PHE A 73 6.23 -14.92 2.73
C PHE A 73 4.92 -15.29 2.00
N LEU A 74 3.90 -14.43 2.01
CA LEU A 74 2.68 -14.62 1.23
C LEU A 74 2.96 -14.74 -0.27
N TYR A 75 3.84 -13.89 -0.80
CA TYR A 75 4.19 -13.92 -2.21
C TYR A 75 4.78 -15.27 -2.66
N PHE A 76 5.66 -15.87 -1.85
CA PHE A 76 6.34 -17.10 -2.20
C PHE A 76 5.64 -18.39 -1.73
N PHE A 77 4.82 -18.32 -0.68
CA PHE A 77 4.23 -19.52 -0.06
C PHE A 77 2.70 -19.46 0.05
N GLY A 78 2.08 -18.28 0.08
CA GLY A 78 0.62 -18.11 0.11
C GLY A 78 -0.08 -18.56 1.39
N ILE A 79 0.64 -18.85 2.45
CA ILE A 79 0.07 -19.49 3.66
C ILE A 79 -0.14 -18.43 4.75
N ILE A 80 -1.37 -18.38 5.28
CA ILE A 80 -1.76 -17.50 6.39
C ILE A 80 -1.81 -18.34 7.68
N LYS A 81 -0.64 -18.70 8.20
CA LYS A 81 -0.44 -19.35 9.49
C LYS A 81 0.75 -18.72 10.21
N PRO A 82 0.64 -18.37 11.50
CA PRO A 82 1.77 -17.82 12.26
C PRO A 82 2.89 -18.86 12.44
N ASN A 83 4.08 -18.34 12.77
CA ASN A 83 5.24 -19.13 13.17
C ASN A 83 5.75 -20.12 12.11
N LEU A 84 5.73 -19.75 10.84
CA LEU A 84 6.32 -20.53 9.75
C LEU A 84 7.62 -19.89 9.26
N VAL A 85 8.53 -20.73 8.76
CA VAL A 85 9.74 -20.29 8.04
C VAL A 85 9.85 -21.06 6.73
N GLY A 86 9.89 -20.34 5.61
CA GLY A 86 10.24 -20.88 4.30
C GLY A 86 11.74 -20.84 4.09
N VAL A 87 12.33 -21.90 3.58
CA VAL A 87 13.76 -21.96 3.22
C VAL A 87 13.90 -22.44 1.79
N ILE A 88 14.71 -21.74 1.03
CA ILE A 88 15.06 -22.08 -0.36
C ILE A 88 16.57 -22.19 -0.48
N ASP A 89 17.05 -23.37 -0.81
CA ASP A 89 18.45 -23.61 -1.11
C ASP A 89 18.68 -23.32 -2.60
N PHE A 90 19.41 -22.24 -2.90
CA PHE A 90 19.64 -21.78 -4.27
C PHE A 90 20.63 -22.65 -5.04
N GLU A 91 21.46 -23.46 -4.35
CA GLU A 91 22.42 -24.35 -5.00
C GLU A 91 21.81 -25.70 -5.36
N SER A 92 21.11 -26.33 -4.41
CA SER A 92 20.46 -27.63 -4.65
C SER A 92 19.09 -27.51 -5.28
N GLY A 93 18.45 -26.33 -5.17
CA GLY A 93 17.06 -26.10 -5.57
C GLY A 93 16.03 -26.65 -4.58
N GLU A 94 16.45 -27.21 -3.45
CA GLU A 94 15.56 -27.74 -2.41
C GLU A 94 14.78 -26.63 -1.72
N GLU A 95 13.52 -26.94 -1.40
CA GLU A 95 12.61 -26.03 -0.69
C GLU A 95 12.05 -26.72 0.55
N TRP A 96 12.00 -25.98 1.64
CA TRP A 96 11.50 -26.46 2.93
C TRP A 96 10.50 -25.48 3.54
N LEU A 97 9.49 -26.02 4.18
CA LEU A 97 8.63 -25.28 5.10
C LEU A 97 8.84 -25.81 6.51
N TYR A 98 9.28 -24.95 7.42
CA TYR A 98 9.45 -25.24 8.82
C TYR A 98 8.31 -24.67 9.63
N GLY A 99 7.85 -25.43 10.62
CA GLY A 99 6.77 -25.06 11.53
C GLY A 99 6.36 -26.27 12.36
N ASP A 100 5.53 -26.02 13.35
CA ASP A 100 5.04 -27.07 14.24
C ASP A 100 3.55 -27.34 13.99
N ASP A 101 3.16 -28.61 14.01
CA ASP A 101 1.76 -29.01 13.95
C ASP A 101 1.05 -28.64 15.26
N ALA A 102 -0.25 -28.37 15.19
CA ALA A 102 -1.08 -28.16 16.35
C ALA A 102 -1.08 -29.41 17.25
N ASP A 103 -0.89 -29.19 18.54
CA ASP A 103 -1.05 -30.28 19.54
C ASP A 103 -2.52 -30.42 19.97
N ILE A 104 -2.78 -31.33 20.92
CA ILE A 104 -4.16 -31.59 21.36
C ILE A 104 -4.74 -30.41 22.12
N ASP A 105 -3.91 -29.63 22.82
CA ASP A 105 -4.36 -28.44 23.55
C ASP A 105 -4.73 -27.35 22.57
N ASP A 106 -3.92 -27.13 21.52
CA ASP A 106 -4.26 -26.20 20.41
C ASP A 106 -5.60 -26.58 19.77
N VAL A 107 -5.79 -27.89 19.48
CA VAL A 107 -7.04 -28.37 18.85
C VAL A 107 -8.25 -28.17 19.76
N VAL A 108 -8.10 -28.27 21.07
CA VAL A 108 -9.19 -28.01 22.03
C VAL A 108 -9.65 -26.54 21.96
N TRP A 109 -8.71 -25.60 21.79
CA TRP A 109 -9.02 -24.18 21.76
C TRP A 109 -9.41 -23.64 20.39
N THR A 110 -8.78 -24.12 19.31
CA THR A 110 -8.92 -23.55 17.98
C THR A 110 -9.63 -24.46 16.97
N GLY A 111 -9.92 -25.70 17.35
CA GLY A 111 -10.36 -26.74 16.43
C GLY A 111 -9.21 -27.36 15.63
N PRO A 112 -9.49 -28.41 14.83
CA PRO A 112 -8.45 -29.07 14.03
C PRO A 112 -7.94 -28.12 12.94
N LEU A 113 -6.61 -27.97 12.88
CA LEU A 113 -5.89 -27.18 11.88
C LEU A 113 -5.18 -28.10 10.87
N PRO A 114 -4.93 -27.64 9.63
CA PRO A 114 -4.07 -28.34 8.69
C PRO A 114 -2.67 -28.54 9.27
N THR A 115 -2.06 -29.68 8.97
CA THR A 115 -0.67 -29.98 9.33
C THR A 115 0.31 -29.17 8.46
N ILE A 116 1.57 -29.08 8.87
CA ILE A 116 2.62 -28.46 8.05
C ILE A 116 2.78 -29.20 6.72
N ALA A 117 2.58 -30.52 6.71
CA ALA A 117 2.59 -31.31 5.47
C ALA A 117 1.43 -30.93 4.53
N ASP A 118 0.23 -30.64 5.07
CA ASP A 118 -0.89 -30.15 4.27
C ASP A 118 -0.56 -28.77 3.65
N PHE A 119 0.03 -27.85 4.42
CA PHE A 119 0.47 -26.55 3.92
C PHE A 119 1.54 -26.67 2.82
N THR A 120 2.50 -27.60 2.94
CA THR A 120 3.47 -27.84 1.86
C THR A 120 2.78 -28.33 0.59
N ALA A 121 1.79 -29.21 0.70
CA ALA A 121 1.03 -29.68 -0.47
C ALA A 121 0.25 -28.53 -1.14
N MET A 122 -0.30 -27.59 -0.36
CA MET A 122 -1.06 -26.43 -0.86
C MET A 122 -0.16 -25.44 -1.62
N CYS A 123 1.04 -25.15 -1.14
CA CYS A 123 1.95 -24.20 -1.78
C CYS A 123 2.99 -24.85 -2.73
N GLY A 124 2.97 -26.18 -2.85
CA GLY A 124 3.88 -26.94 -3.73
C GLY A 124 5.33 -26.97 -3.26
N VAL A 125 5.58 -26.85 -1.96
CA VAL A 125 6.89 -27.14 -1.34
C VAL A 125 7.04 -28.62 -1.12
N ALA A 126 8.21 -29.20 -1.39
CA ALA A 126 8.38 -30.65 -1.37
C ALA A 126 8.61 -31.22 0.04
N LYS A 127 9.13 -30.42 0.96
CA LYS A 127 9.62 -30.89 2.25
C LYS A 127 9.14 -30.02 3.41
N SER A 128 8.85 -30.64 4.54
CA SER A 128 8.56 -29.95 5.80
C SER A 128 9.33 -30.58 6.96
N ALA A 129 9.55 -29.80 8.00
CA ALA A 129 10.16 -30.23 9.23
C ALA A 129 9.70 -29.36 10.41
N PRO A 130 9.81 -29.83 11.67
CA PRO A 130 9.51 -29.02 12.84
C PRO A 130 10.48 -27.83 12.97
N MET A 131 10.05 -26.77 13.68
CA MET A 131 10.83 -25.55 13.86
C MET A 131 12.21 -25.81 14.51
N SER A 132 12.32 -26.81 15.38
CA SER A 132 13.60 -27.21 15.98
C SER A 132 14.65 -27.63 14.93
N ALA A 133 14.24 -28.32 13.86
CA ALA A 133 15.15 -28.70 12.77
C ALA A 133 15.61 -27.51 11.91
N PHE A 134 14.86 -26.41 11.87
CA PHE A 134 15.27 -25.19 11.16
C PHE A 134 16.57 -24.60 11.74
N HIS A 135 16.66 -24.48 13.06
CA HIS A 135 17.86 -23.94 13.71
C HIS A 135 19.09 -24.79 13.42
N ASP A 136 18.96 -26.11 13.46
CA ASP A 136 20.03 -27.04 13.16
C ASP A 136 20.49 -26.93 11.69
N ALA A 137 19.53 -26.80 10.76
CA ALA A 137 19.82 -26.64 9.33
C ALA A 137 20.63 -25.37 9.04
N ILE A 138 20.25 -24.23 9.63
CA ILE A 138 20.98 -22.98 9.46
C ILE A 138 22.36 -23.02 10.14
N ALA A 139 22.46 -23.61 11.33
CA ALA A 139 23.74 -23.80 12.02
C ALA A 139 24.70 -24.68 11.19
N ALA A 140 24.19 -25.74 10.58
CA ALA A 140 24.97 -26.61 9.69
C ALA A 140 25.44 -25.89 8.43
N ALA A 141 24.56 -25.10 7.80
CA ALA A 141 24.92 -24.28 6.64
C ALA A 141 26.02 -23.28 6.94
N LYS A 142 25.91 -22.56 8.06
CA LYS A 142 26.97 -21.64 8.53
C LYS A 142 28.30 -22.34 8.76
N LYS A 143 28.27 -23.52 9.41
CA LYS A 143 29.49 -24.32 9.65
C LYS A 143 30.17 -24.75 8.34
N GLN A 144 29.39 -24.94 7.28
CA GLN A 144 29.89 -25.23 5.93
C GLN A 144 30.34 -23.98 5.16
N GLY A 145 30.27 -22.79 5.76
CA GLY A 145 30.62 -21.52 5.12
C GLY A 145 29.61 -21.04 4.05
N ARG A 146 28.40 -21.60 4.07
CA ARG A 146 27.34 -21.21 3.12
C ARG A 146 26.73 -19.85 3.51
N LYS A 147 26.47 -19.01 2.52
CA LYS A 147 25.80 -17.72 2.73
C LYS A 147 24.34 -17.93 3.09
N VAL A 148 23.88 -17.27 4.14
CA VAL A 148 22.46 -17.20 4.51
C VAL A 148 21.91 -15.86 4.12
N HIS A 149 20.98 -15.84 3.18
CA HIS A 149 20.31 -14.64 2.68
C HIS A 149 19.02 -14.41 3.48
N PHE A 150 18.82 -13.19 3.93
CA PHE A 150 17.61 -12.77 4.62
C PHE A 150 17.24 -11.33 4.26
N LEU A 151 15.95 -10.99 4.41
CA LEU A 151 15.42 -9.66 4.16
C LEU A 151 15.44 -8.81 5.45
N PRO A 152 15.37 -7.47 5.36
CA PRO A 152 15.32 -6.60 6.53
C PRO A 152 14.12 -6.95 7.44
N PRO A 153 14.35 -7.41 8.67
CA PRO A 153 13.25 -7.69 9.58
C PRO A 153 12.64 -6.40 10.11
N TYR A 154 11.33 -6.38 10.28
CA TYR A 154 10.56 -5.27 10.89
C TYR A 154 9.87 -5.68 12.19
N LYS A 155 9.75 -6.98 12.48
CA LYS A 155 9.23 -7.48 13.75
C LYS A 155 10.38 -7.76 14.72
N ALA A 156 10.18 -7.40 15.99
CA ALA A 156 11.22 -7.52 17.01
C ALA A 156 11.64 -8.97 17.29
N ASP A 157 10.69 -9.91 17.31
CA ASP A 157 10.94 -11.33 17.51
C ASP A 157 11.78 -11.94 16.38
N VAL A 158 11.47 -11.62 15.13
CA VAL A 158 12.27 -12.04 13.96
C VAL A 158 13.67 -11.43 14.01
N THR A 159 13.77 -10.14 14.40
CA THR A 159 15.06 -9.45 14.54
C THR A 159 15.95 -10.14 15.58
N LEU A 160 15.39 -10.44 16.75
CA LEU A 160 16.13 -11.12 17.83
C LEU A 160 16.54 -12.55 17.44
N THR A 161 15.64 -13.29 16.79
CA THR A 161 15.88 -14.65 16.33
C THR A 161 17.00 -14.68 15.28
N LEU A 162 16.92 -13.83 14.25
CA LEU A 162 17.95 -13.72 13.20
C LEU A 162 19.31 -13.33 13.78
N ALA A 163 19.35 -12.32 14.65
CA ALA A 163 20.58 -11.87 15.28
C ALA A 163 21.27 -13.01 16.05
N SER A 164 20.50 -13.74 16.87
CA SER A 164 20.99 -14.88 17.62
C SER A 164 21.45 -16.03 16.71
N LEU A 165 20.63 -16.42 15.74
CA LEU A 165 20.88 -17.53 14.83
C LEU A 165 22.12 -17.31 13.95
N LEU A 166 22.26 -16.07 13.46
CA LEU A 166 23.37 -15.70 12.59
C LEU A 166 24.61 -15.23 13.35
N GLY A 167 24.49 -14.90 14.64
CA GLY A 167 25.57 -14.36 15.45
C GLY A 167 25.96 -12.94 15.00
N ILE A 168 24.98 -12.16 14.55
CA ILE A 168 25.14 -10.76 14.09
C ILE A 168 24.64 -9.84 15.20
N GLY A 169 25.34 -8.74 15.44
CA GLY A 169 24.89 -7.71 16.37
C GLY A 169 23.58 -7.08 15.93
N LEU A 170 22.67 -6.76 16.89
CA LEU A 170 21.37 -6.15 16.56
C LEU A 170 21.50 -4.84 15.76
N ALA A 171 22.54 -4.05 16.06
CA ALA A 171 22.79 -2.79 15.35
C ALA A 171 23.25 -3.00 13.89
N ASP A 172 23.86 -4.13 13.60
CA ASP A 172 24.46 -4.42 12.29
C ASP A 172 23.50 -5.25 11.40
N LEU A 173 22.49 -5.89 12.00
CA LEU A 173 21.64 -6.86 11.31
C LEU A 173 21.03 -6.31 10.02
N ARG A 174 20.56 -5.05 10.04
CA ARG A 174 19.96 -4.42 8.85
C ARG A 174 20.98 -4.14 7.74
N GLN A 175 22.25 -3.93 8.09
CA GLN A 175 23.35 -3.71 7.12
C GLN A 175 23.82 -5.04 6.50
N GLU A 176 23.66 -6.14 7.21
CA GLU A 176 24.01 -7.50 6.77
C GLU A 176 22.92 -8.19 5.95
N CYS A 177 21.76 -7.52 5.72
CA CYS A 177 20.73 -8.04 4.83
C CYS A 177 21.26 -8.23 3.41
N SER A 178 20.77 -9.27 2.73
CA SER A 178 21.22 -9.58 1.38
C SER A 178 20.63 -8.61 0.36
N LEU A 179 21.43 -7.66 -0.11
CA LEU A 179 21.02 -6.72 -1.17
C LEU A 179 20.64 -7.46 -2.47
N GLU A 180 21.29 -8.57 -2.76
CA GLU A 180 21.00 -9.45 -3.90
C GLU A 180 19.56 -10.02 -3.78
N LEU A 181 19.20 -10.57 -2.60
CA LEU A 181 17.86 -11.07 -2.33
C LEU A 181 16.81 -9.94 -2.34
N ILE A 182 17.12 -8.78 -1.75
CA ILE A 182 16.26 -7.60 -1.75
C ILE A 182 15.89 -7.22 -3.20
N LYS A 183 16.88 -7.08 -4.07
CA LYS A 183 16.67 -6.72 -5.48
C LYS A 183 15.88 -7.79 -6.23
N ALA A 184 16.21 -9.06 -6.07
CA ALA A 184 15.49 -10.16 -6.70
C ALA A 184 14.01 -10.20 -6.28
N VAL A 185 13.69 -9.96 -5.01
CA VAL A 185 12.31 -9.87 -4.52
C VAL A 185 11.59 -8.66 -5.10
N ILE A 186 12.24 -7.49 -5.14
CA ILE A 186 11.65 -6.28 -5.73
C ILE A 186 11.34 -6.49 -7.21
N ASP A 187 12.27 -7.04 -7.99
CA ASP A 187 12.06 -7.27 -9.42
C ASP A 187 10.89 -8.23 -9.70
N LEU A 188 10.70 -9.23 -8.83
CA LEU A 188 9.61 -10.18 -8.95
C LEU A 188 8.25 -9.61 -8.52
N ARG A 189 8.20 -8.81 -7.44
CA ARG A 189 6.95 -8.27 -6.89
C ARG A 189 6.51 -6.98 -7.58
N ALA A 190 7.42 -6.22 -8.18
CA ALA A 190 7.10 -4.96 -8.84
C ALA A 190 6.17 -5.15 -10.04
N VAL A 191 6.38 -6.19 -10.83
CA VAL A 191 5.55 -6.53 -12.00
C VAL A 191 4.46 -7.52 -11.58
N LYS A 192 3.23 -7.03 -11.45
CA LYS A 192 2.08 -7.84 -11.03
C LYS A 192 1.63 -8.78 -12.14
N SER A 193 1.33 -10.03 -11.78
CA SER A 193 0.68 -10.99 -12.67
C SER A 193 -0.82 -10.67 -12.83
N ASP A 194 -1.46 -11.25 -13.85
CA ASP A 194 -2.90 -11.10 -14.06
C ASP A 194 -3.73 -11.55 -12.84
N GLU A 195 -3.27 -12.59 -12.12
CA GLU A 195 -3.92 -13.08 -10.90
C GLU A 195 -3.81 -12.05 -9.75
N GLU A 196 -2.64 -11.41 -9.60
CA GLU A 196 -2.42 -10.35 -8.61
C GLU A 196 -3.27 -9.12 -8.94
N ILE A 197 -3.32 -8.74 -10.23
CA ILE A 197 -4.17 -7.62 -10.69
C ILE A 197 -5.64 -7.91 -10.39
N ALA A 198 -6.12 -9.13 -10.64
CA ALA A 198 -7.51 -9.49 -10.33
C ALA A 198 -7.82 -9.39 -8.83
N GLU A 199 -6.88 -9.74 -7.97
CA GLU A 199 -7.05 -9.64 -6.52
C GLU A 199 -7.00 -8.18 -6.03
N ILE A 200 -6.14 -7.34 -6.62
CA ILE A 200 -6.12 -5.89 -6.37
C ILE A 200 -7.44 -5.24 -6.85
N GLU A 201 -7.98 -5.64 -8.01
CA GLU A 201 -9.29 -5.17 -8.48
C GLU A 201 -10.42 -5.52 -7.49
N ARG A 202 -10.32 -6.68 -6.82
CA ARG A 202 -11.25 -7.05 -5.74
C ARG A 202 -11.12 -6.09 -4.54
N ALA A 203 -9.90 -5.75 -4.13
CA ALA A 203 -9.66 -4.76 -3.08
C ALA A 203 -10.21 -3.38 -3.49
N CYS A 204 -10.00 -2.96 -4.73
CA CYS A 204 -10.55 -1.71 -5.28
C CYS A 204 -12.09 -1.68 -5.27
N ALA A 205 -12.76 -2.81 -5.55
CA ALA A 205 -14.22 -2.90 -5.48
C ALA A 205 -14.73 -2.69 -4.04
N ILE A 206 -14.00 -3.21 -3.04
CA ILE A 206 -14.31 -2.97 -1.62
C ILE A 206 -14.05 -1.50 -1.26
N GLY A 207 -12.92 -0.92 -1.71
CA GLY A 207 -12.61 0.50 -1.55
C GLY A 207 -13.69 1.43 -2.13
N TYR A 208 -14.28 1.06 -3.27
CA TYR A 208 -15.44 1.77 -3.82
C TYR A 208 -16.62 1.82 -2.84
N GLU A 209 -16.96 0.69 -2.21
CA GLU A 209 -18.03 0.66 -1.19
C GLU A 209 -17.68 1.53 0.02
N MET A 210 -16.42 1.51 0.49
CA MET A 210 -15.94 2.32 1.62
C MET A 210 -16.16 3.81 1.36
N HIS A 211 -15.69 4.32 0.23
CA HIS A 211 -15.76 5.75 -0.10
C HIS A 211 -17.18 6.23 -0.41
N THR A 212 -17.96 5.44 -1.14
CA THR A 212 -19.36 5.80 -1.42
C THR A 212 -20.21 5.75 -0.16
N ALA A 213 -19.93 4.85 0.78
CA ALA A 213 -20.55 4.85 2.09
C ALA A 213 -20.25 6.14 2.87
N ALA A 214 -18.98 6.57 2.92
CA ALA A 214 -18.59 7.81 3.57
C ALA A 214 -19.30 9.04 2.98
N MET A 215 -19.37 9.14 1.65
CA MET A 215 -20.07 10.23 0.95
C MET A 215 -21.56 10.30 1.30
N ARG A 216 -22.23 9.14 1.36
CA ARG A 216 -23.67 9.04 1.68
C ARG A 216 -23.98 9.33 3.14
N LEU A 217 -23.05 9.02 4.05
CA LEU A 217 -23.24 9.14 5.49
C LEU A 217 -22.95 10.52 6.04
N VAL A 218 -22.10 11.33 5.39
CA VAL A 218 -21.56 12.56 6.00
C VAL A 218 -22.64 13.56 6.41
N LYS A 219 -23.74 13.68 5.66
CA LYS A 219 -24.84 14.60 5.98
C LYS A 219 -25.70 14.19 7.17
N THR A 220 -25.71 12.90 7.51
CA THR A 220 -26.56 12.32 8.55
C THR A 220 -25.78 11.91 9.79
N SER A 221 -24.47 11.89 9.73
CA SER A 221 -23.60 11.57 10.87
C SER A 221 -23.37 12.76 11.76
N ALA A 222 -23.26 12.53 13.07
CA ALA A 222 -22.99 13.59 14.03
C ALA A 222 -21.47 13.81 14.24
N THR A 223 -20.65 12.79 14.06
CA THR A 223 -19.20 12.82 14.26
C THR A 223 -18.47 12.07 13.17
N GLU A 224 -17.18 12.40 12.98
CA GLU A 224 -16.25 11.66 12.11
C GLU A 224 -16.20 10.16 12.46
N ARG A 225 -16.22 9.83 13.76
CA ARG A 225 -16.17 8.44 14.25
C ARG A 225 -17.31 7.58 13.76
N GLN A 226 -18.52 8.12 13.61
CA GLN A 226 -19.66 7.35 13.11
C GLN A 226 -19.44 6.92 11.67
N ILE A 227 -18.84 7.78 10.83
CA ILE A 227 -18.49 7.45 9.46
C ILE A 227 -17.33 6.46 9.43
N HIS A 228 -16.27 6.73 10.19
CA HIS A 228 -15.10 5.87 10.29
C HIS A 228 -15.46 4.42 10.66
N CYS A 229 -16.29 4.21 11.69
CA CYS A 229 -16.70 2.86 12.08
C CYS A 229 -17.39 2.08 10.96
N ILE A 230 -18.21 2.74 10.14
CA ILE A 230 -18.88 2.10 9.01
C ILE A 230 -17.87 1.80 7.90
N VAL A 231 -17.01 2.76 7.56
CA VAL A 231 -15.97 2.59 6.54
C VAL A 231 -15.07 1.39 6.87
N ASP A 232 -14.58 1.31 8.11
CA ASP A 232 -13.71 0.22 8.56
C ASP A 232 -14.42 -1.15 8.64
N SER A 233 -15.75 -1.16 8.81
CA SER A 233 -16.51 -2.40 8.87
C SER A 233 -16.71 -3.05 7.48
N ILE A 234 -16.59 -2.29 6.41
CA ILE A 234 -16.87 -2.79 5.06
C ILE A 234 -15.88 -3.88 4.62
N PRO A 235 -14.56 -3.72 4.75
CA PRO A 235 -13.63 -4.80 4.39
C PRO A 235 -13.86 -6.08 5.20
N LEU A 236 -14.26 -5.97 6.47
CA LEU A 236 -14.56 -7.13 7.34
C LEU A 236 -15.71 -7.99 6.79
N LYS A 237 -16.71 -7.37 6.14
CA LYS A 237 -17.80 -8.07 5.45
C LYS A 237 -17.29 -9.04 4.38
N TYR A 238 -16.14 -8.73 3.77
CA TYR A 238 -15.50 -9.53 2.72
C TYR A 238 -14.39 -10.45 3.22
N GLY A 239 -14.23 -10.58 4.54
CA GLY A 239 -13.21 -11.41 5.17
C GLY A 239 -11.80 -10.81 5.19
N GLY A 240 -11.67 -9.56 4.72
CA GLY A 240 -10.42 -8.80 4.73
C GLY A 240 -10.34 -7.82 5.90
N THR A 241 -9.52 -6.80 5.74
CA THR A 241 -9.37 -5.69 6.72
C THR A 241 -9.07 -4.39 5.96
N THR A 242 -8.87 -3.28 6.68
CA THR A 242 -8.32 -2.06 6.07
C THR A 242 -6.85 -2.28 5.70
N SER A 243 -6.41 -1.76 4.55
CA SER A 243 -5.01 -1.86 4.09
C SER A 243 -4.04 -1.03 4.94
N PHE A 244 -4.56 0.00 5.59
CA PHE A 244 -3.88 0.85 6.57
C PHE A 244 -4.91 1.46 7.54
N ALA A 245 -4.44 2.14 8.59
CA ALA A 245 -5.33 2.84 9.50
C ALA A 245 -6.02 4.01 8.78
N THR A 246 -7.32 3.93 8.61
CA THR A 246 -8.13 4.91 7.87
C THR A 246 -7.88 6.34 8.34
N ILE A 247 -7.62 7.24 7.40
CA ILE A 247 -7.54 8.69 7.61
C ILE A 247 -8.89 9.27 7.21
N LEU A 248 -9.60 9.83 8.16
CA LEU A 248 -10.92 10.43 7.92
C LEU A 248 -11.05 11.68 8.77
N SER A 249 -11.03 12.86 8.14
CA SER A 249 -11.00 14.11 8.89
C SER A 249 -11.52 15.31 8.10
N GLN A 250 -12.18 16.23 8.81
CA GLN A 250 -12.47 17.58 8.31
C GLN A 250 -11.23 18.50 8.31
N ASN A 251 -10.16 18.08 8.99
CA ASN A 251 -8.86 18.76 9.01
C ASN A 251 -7.92 18.11 7.98
N GLY A 252 -8.31 18.11 6.70
CA GLY A 252 -7.55 17.48 5.60
C GLY A 252 -6.13 18.02 5.43
N GLN A 253 -5.77 19.16 6.03
CA GLN A 253 -4.39 19.66 6.06
C GLN A 253 -3.49 18.87 7.02
N THR A 254 -4.03 18.00 7.88
CA THR A 254 -3.27 17.03 8.68
C THR A 254 -3.25 15.71 7.92
N LEU A 255 -2.15 15.43 7.22
CA LEU A 255 -2.08 14.38 6.20
C LEU A 255 -2.39 12.97 6.74
N HIS A 256 -1.94 12.64 7.96
CA HIS A 256 -2.17 11.35 8.63
C HIS A 256 -2.97 11.54 9.92
N ASN A 257 -4.21 12.04 9.82
CA ASN A 257 -5.06 12.26 10.97
C ASN A 257 -5.88 11.01 11.31
N HIS A 258 -5.49 10.31 12.35
CA HIS A 258 -6.18 9.13 12.89
C HIS A 258 -7.11 9.46 14.07
N SER A 259 -7.43 10.72 14.28
CA SER A 259 -8.30 11.18 15.35
C SER A 259 -9.69 11.53 14.79
N HIS A 260 -10.68 10.69 15.07
CA HIS A 260 -12.02 10.79 14.49
C HIS A 260 -13.06 11.30 15.51
N HIS A 261 -12.71 12.28 16.32
CA HIS A 261 -13.57 12.73 17.44
C HIS A 261 -14.37 13.99 17.15
N LEU A 262 -14.09 14.68 16.04
CA LEU A 262 -14.73 15.95 15.76
C LEU A 262 -16.22 15.80 15.38
N PRO A 263 -17.08 16.73 15.84
CA PRO A 263 -18.43 16.82 15.32
C PRO A 263 -18.40 17.26 13.85
N ILE A 264 -19.35 16.76 13.06
CA ILE A 264 -19.50 17.16 11.66
C ILE A 264 -19.93 18.63 11.61
N THR A 265 -19.14 19.47 10.94
CA THR A 265 -19.31 20.93 10.93
C THR A 265 -19.71 21.41 9.55
N PRO A 266 -20.88 22.03 9.38
CA PRO A 266 -21.30 22.58 8.10
C PRO A 266 -20.28 23.56 7.50
N GLY A 267 -20.11 23.51 6.17
CA GLY A 267 -19.16 24.34 5.43
C GLY A 267 -17.74 23.77 5.33
N ARG A 268 -17.42 22.74 6.13
CA ARG A 268 -16.13 22.02 6.03
C ARG A 268 -16.19 20.97 4.89
N MET A 269 -15.03 20.47 4.53
CA MET A 269 -14.89 19.29 3.69
C MET A 269 -14.44 18.11 4.56
N MET A 270 -14.78 16.90 4.14
CA MET A 270 -14.29 15.64 4.69
C MET A 270 -13.29 15.05 3.71
N LEU A 271 -12.05 14.86 4.15
CA LEU A 271 -11.06 14.05 3.45
C LEU A 271 -11.14 12.64 4.03
N VAL A 272 -11.33 11.65 3.16
CA VAL A 272 -11.30 10.23 3.48
C VAL A 272 -10.22 9.59 2.65
N ASP A 273 -9.25 8.98 3.31
CA ASP A 273 -8.18 8.21 2.73
C ASP A 273 -8.22 6.81 3.37
N ALA A 274 -8.64 5.85 2.59
CA ALA A 274 -8.97 4.51 3.04
C ALA A 274 -8.87 3.49 1.91
N GLY A 275 -8.38 2.33 2.26
CA GLY A 275 -8.31 1.20 1.35
C GLY A 275 -8.64 -0.11 2.05
N ALA A 276 -8.91 -1.13 1.27
CA ALA A 276 -9.18 -2.48 1.73
C ALA A 276 -7.99 -3.41 1.46
N GLU A 277 -7.76 -4.33 2.37
CA GLU A 277 -6.91 -5.50 2.15
C GLU A 277 -7.82 -6.74 2.02
N THR A 278 -7.63 -7.52 0.96
CA THR A 278 -8.37 -8.77 0.76
C THR A 278 -7.90 -9.87 1.71
N PRO A 279 -8.64 -10.99 1.87
CA PRO A 279 -8.17 -12.13 2.65
C PRO A 279 -6.80 -12.67 2.19
N MET A 280 -6.41 -12.43 0.94
CA MET A 280 -5.11 -12.83 0.40
C MET A 280 -4.00 -11.80 0.63
N GLY A 281 -4.29 -10.68 1.29
CA GLY A 281 -3.33 -9.64 1.64
C GLY A 281 -3.08 -8.58 0.57
N TYR A 282 -3.83 -8.56 -0.54
CA TYR A 282 -3.70 -7.52 -1.57
C TYR A 282 -4.49 -6.28 -1.22
N ALA A 283 -3.85 -5.12 -1.36
CA ALA A 283 -4.35 -3.84 -0.94
C ALA A 283 -5.01 -3.03 -2.08
N SER A 284 -5.82 -2.06 -1.69
CA SER A 284 -6.19 -0.88 -2.48
C SER A 284 -5.91 0.38 -1.68
N ASP A 285 -5.80 1.52 -2.36
CA ASP A 285 -5.53 2.82 -1.78
C ASP A 285 -6.30 3.92 -2.51
N PHE A 286 -7.16 4.63 -1.79
CA PHE A 286 -7.96 5.69 -2.38
C PHE A 286 -8.14 6.86 -1.42
N THR A 287 -8.04 8.06 -1.97
CA THR A 287 -8.49 9.26 -1.25
C THR A 287 -9.61 9.97 -2.02
N ARG A 288 -10.62 10.41 -1.30
CA ARG A 288 -11.65 11.34 -1.78
C ARG A 288 -11.89 12.44 -0.76
N THR A 289 -12.07 13.65 -1.29
CA THR A 289 -12.48 14.81 -0.48
C THR A 289 -13.83 15.32 -0.97
N PHE A 290 -14.77 15.54 -0.06
CA PHE A 290 -16.12 15.95 -0.39
C PHE A 290 -16.71 16.92 0.65
N PRO A 291 -17.69 17.79 0.26
CA PRO A 291 -18.23 18.79 1.18
C PRO A 291 -19.18 18.16 2.18
N VAL A 292 -19.04 18.46 3.46
CA VAL A 292 -19.94 17.97 4.52
C VAL A 292 -21.40 18.33 4.24
N SER A 293 -21.64 19.51 3.64
CA SER A 293 -23.00 20.00 3.32
C SER A 293 -23.64 19.36 2.08
N GLY A 294 -22.95 18.45 1.38
CA GLY A 294 -23.45 17.78 0.16
C GLY A 294 -23.27 18.56 -1.13
N LYS A 295 -22.87 19.83 -1.06
CA LYS A 295 -22.58 20.68 -2.22
C LYS A 295 -21.32 21.48 -1.97
N PHE A 296 -20.43 21.53 -2.96
CA PHE A 296 -19.23 22.34 -2.91
C PHE A 296 -19.58 23.84 -3.02
N THR A 297 -18.94 24.66 -2.19
CA THR A 297 -18.89 26.12 -2.40
C THR A 297 -18.01 26.45 -3.63
N GLN A 298 -18.12 27.66 -4.19
CA GLN A 298 -17.25 28.05 -5.31
C GLN A 298 -15.77 27.95 -4.95
N ARG A 299 -15.37 28.46 -3.77
CA ARG A 299 -13.99 28.38 -3.27
C ARG A 299 -13.48 26.94 -3.17
N GLN A 300 -14.34 25.99 -2.76
CA GLN A 300 -13.99 24.59 -2.71
C GLN A 300 -13.84 23.99 -4.11
N LYS A 301 -14.75 24.34 -5.04
CA LYS A 301 -14.69 23.90 -6.44
C LYS A 301 -13.41 24.38 -7.13
N ASP A 302 -13.01 25.62 -6.90
CA ASP A 302 -11.82 26.21 -7.52
C ASP A 302 -10.54 25.45 -7.14
N VAL A 303 -10.36 25.12 -5.85
CA VAL A 303 -9.21 24.33 -5.38
C VAL A 303 -9.33 22.86 -5.76
N TYR A 304 -10.55 22.28 -5.64
CA TYR A 304 -10.81 20.87 -5.95
C TYR A 304 -10.48 20.55 -7.41
N GLN A 305 -10.89 21.44 -8.34
CA GLN A 305 -10.63 21.26 -9.77
C GLN A 305 -9.13 21.21 -10.08
N ILE A 306 -8.32 22.02 -9.40
CA ILE A 306 -6.86 22.01 -9.58
C ILE A 306 -6.28 20.64 -9.21
N VAL A 307 -6.72 20.07 -8.10
CA VAL A 307 -6.27 18.73 -7.66
C VAL A 307 -6.76 17.66 -8.64
N LEU A 308 -8.01 17.74 -9.08
CA LEU A 308 -8.57 16.81 -10.06
C LEU A 308 -7.83 16.87 -11.41
N ASP A 309 -7.48 18.07 -11.88
CA ASP A 309 -6.69 18.25 -13.09
C ASP A 309 -5.29 17.63 -12.96
N ALA A 310 -4.68 17.72 -11.77
CA ALA A 310 -3.40 17.06 -11.50
C ALA A 310 -3.52 15.53 -11.49
N ASN A 311 -4.60 14.96 -10.90
CA ASN A 311 -4.88 13.52 -10.95
C ASN A 311 -5.12 13.02 -12.39
N HIS A 312 -5.83 13.79 -13.21
CA HIS A 312 -5.99 13.48 -14.62
C HIS A 312 -4.66 13.54 -15.38
N LYS A 313 -3.81 14.53 -15.03
CA LYS A 313 -2.49 14.69 -15.65
C LYS A 313 -1.54 13.55 -15.32
N ALA A 314 -1.59 13.05 -14.09
CA ALA A 314 -0.80 11.89 -13.70
C ALA A 314 -1.19 10.65 -14.51
N LEU A 315 -2.49 10.36 -14.65
CA LEU A 315 -2.95 9.25 -15.50
C LEU A 315 -2.51 9.41 -16.96
N GLU A 316 -2.65 10.63 -17.52
CA GLU A 316 -2.27 10.92 -18.91
C GLU A 316 -0.78 10.64 -19.18
N LEU A 317 0.08 11.00 -18.22
CA LEU A 317 1.54 10.88 -18.37
C LEU A 317 2.08 9.51 -17.99
N SER A 318 1.35 8.75 -17.18
CA SER A 318 1.77 7.44 -16.71
C SER A 318 1.75 6.42 -17.85
N ARG A 319 2.96 6.09 -18.35
CA ARG A 319 3.15 5.12 -19.43
C ARG A 319 4.54 4.50 -19.36
N PRO A 320 4.76 3.34 -19.96
CA PRO A 320 6.07 2.69 -19.96
C PRO A 320 7.18 3.61 -20.42
N GLY A 321 8.31 3.59 -19.70
CA GLY A 321 9.52 4.37 -20.02
C GLY A 321 9.55 5.80 -19.49
N VAL A 322 8.41 6.37 -19.07
CA VAL A 322 8.37 7.67 -18.35
C VAL A 322 8.79 7.43 -16.89
N THR A 323 9.65 8.30 -16.34
CA THR A 323 9.96 8.23 -14.90
C THR A 323 8.78 8.78 -14.10
N TYR A 324 8.42 8.11 -13.00
CA TYR A 324 7.33 8.61 -12.14
C TYR A 324 7.70 9.93 -11.46
N GLN A 325 9.00 10.20 -11.32
CA GLN A 325 9.51 11.49 -10.91
C GLN A 325 9.13 12.60 -11.91
N THR A 326 9.16 12.34 -13.23
CA THR A 326 8.66 13.28 -14.24
C THR A 326 7.16 13.51 -14.09
N VAL A 327 6.37 12.44 -13.87
CA VAL A 327 4.93 12.55 -13.63
C VAL A 327 4.67 13.44 -12.42
N HIS A 328 5.39 13.24 -11.31
CA HIS A 328 5.29 14.07 -10.11
C HIS A 328 5.54 15.55 -10.40
N LEU A 329 6.66 15.88 -11.06
CA LEU A 329 7.01 17.27 -11.34
C LEU A 329 6.00 17.96 -12.28
N GLU A 330 5.48 17.27 -13.28
CA GLU A 330 4.45 17.81 -14.16
C GLU A 330 3.12 18.02 -13.43
N CYS A 331 2.75 17.14 -12.50
CA CYS A 331 1.59 17.37 -11.63
C CYS A 331 1.81 18.58 -10.71
N CYS A 332 3.01 18.76 -10.15
CA CYS A 332 3.35 19.95 -9.37
C CYS A 332 3.21 21.25 -10.19
N LYS A 333 3.51 21.22 -11.51
CA LYS A 333 3.28 22.37 -12.40
C LYS A 333 1.79 22.65 -12.59
N VAL A 334 0.95 21.62 -12.73
CA VAL A 334 -0.52 21.80 -12.79
C VAL A 334 -1.03 22.45 -11.51
N LEU A 335 -0.60 21.96 -10.34
CA LEU A 335 -0.97 22.56 -9.05
C LEU A 335 -0.50 24.01 -8.94
N ALA A 336 0.76 24.30 -9.27
CA ALA A 336 1.33 25.64 -9.20
C ALA A 336 0.63 26.61 -10.16
N ALA A 337 0.32 26.18 -11.38
CA ALA A 337 -0.43 26.98 -12.36
C ALA A 337 -1.85 27.30 -11.87
N GLY A 338 -2.55 26.31 -11.32
CA GLY A 338 -3.88 26.50 -10.73
C GLY A 338 -3.85 27.44 -9.53
N LEU A 339 -2.92 27.25 -8.59
CA LEU A 339 -2.74 28.13 -7.43
C LEU A 339 -2.36 29.56 -7.85
N LYS A 340 -1.58 29.72 -8.92
CA LYS A 340 -1.29 31.04 -9.51
C LYS A 340 -2.54 31.71 -10.08
N SER A 341 -3.43 30.97 -10.73
CA SER A 341 -4.70 31.52 -11.24
C SER A 341 -5.62 32.01 -10.13
N LEU A 342 -5.52 31.43 -8.93
CA LEU A 342 -6.22 31.87 -7.72
C LEU A 342 -5.49 33.01 -6.97
N GLY A 343 -4.33 33.48 -7.46
CA GLY A 343 -3.53 34.50 -6.81
C GLY A 343 -2.72 34.06 -5.61
N LEU A 344 -2.68 32.75 -5.30
CA LEU A 344 -1.94 32.16 -4.17
C LEU A 344 -0.45 31.99 -4.48
N MET A 345 -0.13 31.80 -5.75
CA MET A 345 1.24 31.76 -6.27
C MET A 345 1.44 32.82 -7.34
N ARG A 346 2.70 33.13 -7.69
CA ARG A 346 3.09 34.14 -8.68
C ARG A 346 4.40 33.72 -9.36
N GLY A 347 4.84 34.50 -10.34
CA GLY A 347 6.08 34.25 -11.10
C GLY A 347 5.91 33.15 -12.16
N ASP A 348 7.03 32.66 -12.66
CA ASP A 348 7.04 31.54 -13.62
C ASP A 348 6.78 30.22 -12.92
N VAL A 349 5.98 29.36 -13.55
CA VAL A 349 5.55 28.07 -12.96
C VAL A 349 6.71 27.05 -12.95
N ASP A 350 7.49 27.00 -14.01
CA ASP A 350 8.62 26.06 -14.09
C ASP A 350 9.70 26.44 -13.08
N GLU A 351 10.00 27.75 -12.94
CA GLU A 351 10.94 28.25 -11.94
C GLU A 351 10.43 28.00 -10.52
N ALA A 352 9.13 28.19 -10.26
CA ALA A 352 8.53 27.95 -8.95
C ALA A 352 8.61 26.48 -8.54
N VAL A 353 8.33 25.54 -9.46
CA VAL A 353 8.44 24.10 -9.20
C VAL A 353 9.91 23.70 -9.03
N ALA A 354 10.81 24.21 -9.88
CA ALA A 354 12.26 23.95 -9.74
C ALA A 354 12.82 24.44 -8.39
N ALA A 355 12.28 25.56 -7.86
CA ALA A 355 12.63 26.08 -6.55
C ALA A 355 11.93 25.36 -5.37
N GLY A 356 11.01 24.42 -5.64
CA GLY A 356 10.24 23.70 -4.63
C GLY A 356 9.11 24.52 -4.00
N ALA A 357 8.66 25.61 -4.62
CA ALA A 357 7.62 26.46 -4.05
C ALA A 357 6.25 25.76 -3.94
N HIS A 358 5.97 24.77 -4.81
CA HIS A 358 4.77 23.93 -4.77
C HIS A 358 4.64 23.13 -3.47
N ALA A 359 5.76 22.81 -2.82
CA ALA A 359 5.79 21.97 -1.61
C ALA A 359 5.19 22.67 -0.37
N LEU A 360 4.96 24.00 -0.40
CA LEU A 360 4.13 24.67 0.60
C LEU A 360 2.71 24.09 0.64
N PHE A 361 2.20 23.67 -0.52
CA PHE A 361 0.83 23.17 -0.69
C PHE A 361 0.75 21.65 -0.86
N MET A 362 1.77 21.02 -1.40
CA MET A 362 1.87 19.54 -1.56
C MET A 362 3.23 19.05 -1.06
N PRO A 363 3.37 18.80 0.25
CA PRO A 363 4.65 18.42 0.86
C PRO A 363 4.93 16.91 0.77
N HIS A 364 4.42 16.21 -0.24
CA HIS A 364 4.59 14.76 -0.43
C HIS A 364 4.73 14.41 -1.93
N GLY A 365 5.05 13.14 -2.22
CA GLY A 365 5.14 12.61 -3.58
C GLY A 365 3.76 12.38 -4.21
N ILE A 366 3.75 12.17 -5.54
CA ILE A 366 2.51 11.87 -6.29
C ILE A 366 2.03 10.44 -6.06
N GLY A 367 2.84 9.55 -5.48
CA GLY A 367 2.44 8.19 -5.24
C GLY A 367 3.60 7.22 -4.97
N HIS A 368 3.23 5.96 -4.79
CA HIS A 368 4.11 4.85 -4.43
C HIS A 368 3.66 3.55 -5.13
N MET A 369 4.49 2.51 -5.05
CA MET A 369 4.08 1.15 -5.46
C MET A 369 3.00 0.62 -4.51
N MET A 370 2.04 -0.14 -5.04
CA MET A 370 0.97 -0.80 -4.30
C MET A 370 0.84 -2.27 -4.72
N GLY A 371 0.45 -3.15 -3.79
CA GLY A 371 0.30 -4.59 -4.05
C GLY A 371 -0.08 -5.39 -2.81
N LEU A 372 0.80 -6.31 -2.38
CA LEU A 372 0.65 -7.05 -1.11
C LEU A 372 0.84 -6.17 0.13
N ASP A 373 1.48 -5.03 -0.03
CA ASP A 373 1.48 -3.96 0.96
C ASP A 373 0.88 -2.73 0.30
N VAL A 374 0.23 -1.86 1.06
CA VAL A 374 -0.26 -0.56 0.54
C VAL A 374 0.91 0.27 0.02
N HIS A 375 1.97 0.44 0.81
CA HIS A 375 3.28 0.90 0.36
C HIS A 375 4.12 -0.34 -0.01
N ASP A 376 3.95 -0.85 -1.24
CA ASP A 376 4.47 -2.17 -1.58
C ASP A 376 6.01 -2.23 -1.48
N MET A 377 6.49 -3.20 -0.71
CA MET A 377 7.92 -3.48 -0.49
C MET A 377 8.70 -2.36 0.24
N GLU A 378 8.05 -1.36 0.85
CA GLU A 378 8.76 -0.22 1.48
C GLU A 378 9.80 -0.68 2.51
N ASN A 379 9.52 -1.76 3.26
CA ASN A 379 10.47 -2.31 4.23
C ASN A 379 11.77 -2.82 3.61
N LEU A 380 11.78 -3.17 2.33
CA LEU A 380 12.97 -3.59 1.60
C LEU A 380 13.91 -2.41 1.28
N GLY A 381 13.42 -1.18 1.42
CA GLY A 381 14.14 0.06 1.23
C GLY A 381 13.65 0.85 0.02
N GLN A 382 13.09 2.02 0.29
CA GLN A 382 12.53 2.92 -0.74
C GLN A 382 13.50 3.19 -1.89
N ILE A 383 14.79 3.33 -1.60
CA ILE A 383 15.83 3.58 -2.60
C ILE A 383 15.99 2.42 -3.61
N TYR A 384 15.62 1.20 -3.24
CA TYR A 384 15.68 0.03 -4.12
C TYR A 384 14.35 -0.22 -4.84
N VAL A 385 13.24 0.12 -4.20
CA VAL A 385 11.89 -0.05 -4.76
C VAL A 385 11.59 1.02 -5.80
N GLY A 386 11.75 2.27 -5.43
CA GLY A 386 11.33 3.43 -6.22
C GLY A 386 12.43 4.05 -7.08
N TYR A 387 13.68 3.65 -6.91
CA TYR A 387 14.83 4.28 -7.56
C TYR A 387 15.84 3.25 -8.09
N ASN A 388 16.76 3.70 -8.93
CA ASN A 388 17.81 2.88 -9.51
C ASN A 388 18.99 3.76 -9.95
N ALA A 389 19.98 3.20 -10.69
CA ALA A 389 21.13 3.94 -11.14
C ALA A 389 20.80 5.11 -12.11
N GLU A 390 19.68 5.00 -12.83
CA GLU A 390 19.27 6.02 -13.83
C GLU A 390 18.44 7.15 -13.20
N THR A 391 17.70 6.86 -12.14
CA THR A 391 16.79 7.81 -11.46
C THR A 391 17.13 7.84 -9.98
N GLN A 392 17.58 9.01 -9.50
CA GLN A 392 17.94 9.24 -8.10
C GLN A 392 16.91 10.14 -7.41
N PRO A 393 16.71 10.03 -6.09
CA PRO A 393 15.87 10.96 -5.34
C PRO A 393 16.31 12.41 -5.52
N ILE A 394 15.37 13.33 -5.52
CA ILE A 394 15.63 14.78 -5.49
C ILE A 394 15.58 15.22 -4.02
N GLU A 395 16.70 15.72 -3.51
CA GLU A 395 16.81 16.23 -2.14
C GLU A 395 16.23 17.65 -2.03
N GLN A 396 14.89 17.74 -2.17
CA GLN A 396 14.15 18.98 -2.04
C GLN A 396 12.94 18.72 -1.14
N PHE A 397 12.61 19.62 -0.23
CA PHE A 397 11.43 19.50 0.64
C PHE A 397 10.18 19.22 -0.20
N GLY A 398 9.37 18.27 0.25
CA GLY A 398 8.21 17.76 -0.48
C GLY A 398 8.61 16.69 -1.51
N THR A 399 9.42 17.02 -2.49
CA THR A 399 9.87 16.09 -3.55
C THR A 399 10.71 14.92 -3.00
N SER A 400 11.49 15.13 -1.94
CA SER A 400 12.25 14.07 -1.28
C SER A 400 11.36 12.97 -0.65
N SER A 401 10.08 13.26 -0.45
CA SER A 401 9.09 12.29 0.03
C SER A 401 8.48 11.43 -1.09
N LEU A 402 8.89 11.62 -2.35
CA LEU A 402 8.44 10.78 -3.46
C LEU A 402 9.00 9.36 -3.29
N ARG A 403 8.12 8.38 -3.08
CA ARG A 403 8.51 6.99 -2.84
C ARG A 403 8.82 6.22 -4.13
N MET A 404 8.18 6.58 -5.22
CA MET A 404 8.39 5.97 -6.54
C MET A 404 8.85 7.04 -7.52
N GLY A 405 10.06 6.88 -8.09
CA GLY A 405 10.63 7.85 -9.03
C GLY A 405 11.11 7.24 -10.34
N ARG A 406 11.47 5.94 -10.35
CA ARG A 406 12.04 5.26 -11.51
C ARG A 406 11.07 5.15 -12.69
N LYS A 407 11.55 4.70 -13.85
CA LYS A 407 10.74 4.46 -15.05
C LYS A 407 9.62 3.48 -14.75
N LEU A 408 8.44 3.81 -15.22
CA LEU A 408 7.26 2.95 -15.19
C LEU A 408 7.42 1.81 -16.18
N GLU A 409 6.99 0.61 -15.77
CA GLU A 409 7.02 -0.61 -16.57
C GLU A 409 5.65 -1.26 -16.61
N PRO A 410 5.27 -1.96 -17.70
CA PRO A 410 4.02 -2.70 -17.75
C PRO A 410 3.90 -3.69 -16.59
N GLY A 411 2.74 -3.72 -15.94
CA GLY A 411 2.49 -4.54 -14.76
C GLY A 411 2.81 -3.86 -13.43
N PHE A 412 3.37 -2.66 -13.42
CA PHE A 412 3.47 -1.87 -12.20
C PHE A 412 2.08 -1.39 -11.76
N VAL A 413 1.83 -1.41 -10.48
CA VAL A 413 0.69 -0.75 -9.85
C VAL A 413 1.22 0.34 -8.94
N VAL A 414 0.74 1.56 -9.14
CA VAL A 414 1.15 2.75 -8.39
C VAL A 414 -0.07 3.57 -8.00
N THR A 415 0.00 4.28 -6.88
CA THR A 415 -1.00 5.29 -6.52
C THR A 415 -0.78 6.58 -7.30
N ASP A 416 -1.83 7.39 -7.41
CA ASP A 416 -1.85 8.72 -8.05
C ASP A 416 -2.64 9.64 -7.11
N GLU A 417 -1.94 10.38 -6.23
CA GLU A 417 -2.49 11.04 -5.03
C GLU A 417 -2.17 12.54 -4.92
N PRO A 418 -2.38 13.38 -5.94
CA PRO A 418 -2.14 14.80 -5.81
C PRO A 418 -3.03 15.43 -4.74
N GLY A 419 -2.50 16.46 -4.06
CA GLY A 419 -3.24 17.19 -3.05
C GLY A 419 -2.85 18.66 -2.94
N ILE A 420 -3.73 19.46 -2.34
CA ILE A 420 -3.47 20.85 -1.93
C ILE A 420 -3.89 21.00 -0.47
N TYR A 421 -2.96 21.44 0.36
CA TYR A 421 -3.14 21.59 1.79
C TYR A 421 -2.73 22.99 2.23
N PHE A 422 -3.51 23.59 3.13
CA PHE A 422 -3.19 24.86 3.75
C PHE A 422 -2.81 24.60 5.22
N ILE A 423 -1.51 24.32 5.45
CA ILE A 423 -0.96 23.93 6.76
C ILE A 423 -0.50 25.20 7.49
N PRO A 424 -1.20 25.66 8.54
CA PRO A 424 -0.92 26.97 9.18
C PRO A 424 0.53 27.11 9.68
N GLU A 425 1.05 26.04 10.28
CA GLU A 425 2.40 26.02 10.85
C GLU A 425 3.48 26.12 9.76
N LEU A 426 3.28 25.43 8.63
CA LEU A 426 4.21 25.46 7.50
C LEU A 426 4.18 26.83 6.80
N VAL A 427 2.98 27.39 6.61
CA VAL A 427 2.81 28.74 6.05
C VAL A 427 3.49 29.80 6.93
N ALA A 428 3.28 29.75 8.26
CA ALA A 428 3.92 30.65 9.19
C ALA A 428 5.45 30.51 9.21
N GLN A 429 5.96 29.28 9.11
CA GLN A 429 7.39 29.03 9.02
C GLN A 429 7.99 29.63 7.75
N TRP A 430 7.43 29.30 6.58
CA TRP A 430 7.96 29.77 5.30
C TRP A 430 7.87 31.30 5.16
N ARG A 431 6.78 31.91 5.66
CA ARG A 431 6.67 33.36 5.70
C ARG A 431 7.76 34.02 6.55
N ARG A 432 8.02 33.48 7.76
CA ARG A 432 9.08 33.97 8.66
C ARG A 432 10.46 33.81 8.06
N GLU A 433 10.73 32.68 7.38
CA GLU A 433 12.00 32.34 6.78
C GLU A 433 12.15 32.96 5.37
N ARG A 434 11.11 33.55 4.83
CA ARG A 434 11.02 34.10 3.48
C ARG A 434 11.28 33.04 2.41
N THR A 435 10.96 31.79 2.69
CA THR A 435 11.16 30.67 1.77
C THR A 435 10.27 30.82 0.55
N ASN A 436 10.89 30.86 -0.64
CA ASN A 436 10.20 31.00 -1.93
C ASN A 436 9.24 32.22 -2.02
N GLU A 437 9.53 33.32 -1.27
CA GLU A 437 8.64 34.50 -1.21
C GLU A 437 8.39 35.14 -2.58
N GLN A 438 9.30 34.97 -3.53
CA GLN A 438 9.13 35.46 -4.90
C GLN A 438 8.03 34.71 -5.66
N PHE A 439 7.69 33.47 -5.25
CA PHE A 439 6.66 32.63 -5.87
C PHE A 439 5.39 32.51 -5.04
N ILE A 440 5.42 32.80 -3.74
CA ILE A 440 4.28 32.65 -2.83
C ILE A 440 3.67 34.02 -2.50
N ASN A 441 2.33 34.11 -2.59
CA ASN A 441 1.58 35.25 -2.11
C ASN A 441 1.04 34.97 -0.70
N PHE A 442 1.89 35.12 0.31
CA PHE A 442 1.55 34.79 1.69
C PHE A 442 0.31 35.49 2.22
N ASP A 443 0.04 36.75 1.79
CA ASP A 443 -1.14 37.50 2.24
C ASP A 443 -2.45 36.86 1.75
N GLU A 444 -2.46 36.32 0.53
CA GLU A 444 -3.61 35.58 0.00
C GLU A 444 -3.66 34.16 0.58
N VAL A 445 -2.51 33.47 0.76
CA VAL A 445 -2.45 32.12 1.36
C VAL A 445 -3.02 32.12 2.78
N GLU A 446 -2.72 33.15 3.58
CA GLU A 446 -3.26 33.28 4.94
C GLU A 446 -4.80 33.36 5.00
N ARG A 447 -5.46 33.81 3.93
CA ARG A 447 -6.93 33.79 3.82
C ARG A 447 -7.50 32.39 3.58
N TYR A 448 -6.65 31.42 3.30
CA TYR A 448 -7.03 30.02 3.07
C TYR A 448 -6.69 29.10 4.25
N LEU A 449 -6.18 29.60 5.39
CA LEU A 449 -5.80 28.76 6.52
C LEU A 449 -6.98 28.05 7.19
N ASP A 450 -8.22 28.49 6.95
CA ASP A 450 -9.45 27.82 7.38
C ASP A 450 -9.96 26.75 6.40
N PHE A 451 -9.33 26.62 5.23
CA PHE A 451 -9.80 25.76 4.13
C PHE A 451 -9.61 24.27 4.42
N GLY A 452 -8.52 23.88 5.03
CA GLY A 452 -8.15 22.48 5.25
C GLY A 452 -7.25 21.94 4.12
N GLY A 453 -7.62 20.78 3.58
CA GLY A 453 -6.87 20.13 2.49
C GLY A 453 -7.78 19.30 1.60
N ILE A 454 -7.30 19.06 0.37
CA ILE A 454 -7.91 18.19 -0.62
C ILE A 454 -6.86 17.21 -1.12
N ARG A 455 -7.18 15.91 -1.18
CA ARG A 455 -6.48 14.87 -1.93
C ARG A 455 -7.49 14.11 -2.76
N ILE A 456 -7.09 13.71 -3.96
CA ILE A 456 -7.82 12.79 -4.84
C ILE A 456 -6.82 11.74 -5.26
N GLU A 457 -7.11 10.48 -4.99
CA GLU A 457 -6.20 9.38 -5.20
C GLU A 457 -6.89 8.20 -5.87
N ASP A 458 -6.23 7.66 -6.88
CA ASP A 458 -6.64 6.45 -7.57
C ASP A 458 -5.44 5.48 -7.69
N ASP A 459 -5.71 4.18 -7.76
CA ASP A 459 -4.74 3.15 -8.08
C ASP A 459 -4.60 3.01 -9.60
N LEU A 460 -3.37 3.03 -10.12
CA LEU A 460 -3.06 2.93 -11.54
C LEU A 460 -2.29 1.64 -11.87
N LEU A 461 -2.80 0.88 -12.84
CA LEU A 461 -2.05 -0.18 -13.50
C LEU A 461 -1.37 0.38 -14.74
N ILE A 462 -0.06 0.19 -14.84
CA ILE A 462 0.70 0.50 -16.06
C ILE A 462 0.49 -0.62 -17.06
N THR A 463 -0.05 -0.27 -18.24
CA THR A 463 -0.31 -1.18 -19.37
C THR A 463 0.83 -1.17 -20.36
N ALA A 464 0.72 -1.93 -21.44
CA ALA A 464 1.75 -1.98 -22.50
C ALA A 464 1.95 -0.62 -23.22
N ASP A 465 0.94 0.23 -23.24
CA ASP A 465 0.89 1.48 -24.02
C ASP A 465 0.48 2.73 -23.23
N GLY A 466 0.17 2.59 -21.93
CA GLY A 466 -0.28 3.69 -21.09
C GLY A 466 -0.50 3.27 -19.65
N ALA A 467 -1.57 3.80 -19.04
CA ALA A 467 -2.06 3.38 -17.74
C ALA A 467 -3.59 3.35 -17.72
N ARG A 468 -4.14 2.57 -16.81
CA ARG A 468 -5.57 2.61 -16.49
C ARG A 468 -5.77 2.64 -14.98
N ARG A 469 -6.85 3.26 -14.54
CA ARG A 469 -7.30 3.14 -13.16
C ARG A 469 -7.76 1.72 -12.87
N LEU A 470 -7.45 1.25 -11.66
CA LEU A 470 -7.99 0.00 -11.13
C LEU A 470 -9.37 0.23 -10.51
N GLY A 471 -10.16 -0.85 -10.42
CA GLY A 471 -11.56 -0.82 -10.04
C GLY A 471 -12.49 -0.73 -11.25
N GLU A 472 -13.41 -1.71 -11.37
CA GLU A 472 -14.42 -1.74 -12.43
C GLU A 472 -15.29 -0.47 -12.44
N LYS A 473 -15.56 0.07 -11.24
CA LYS A 473 -16.28 1.33 -11.03
C LYS A 473 -15.37 2.34 -10.40
N ARG A 474 -15.19 3.48 -11.08
CA ARG A 474 -14.46 4.60 -10.48
C ARG A 474 -15.26 5.17 -9.30
N ILE A 475 -14.59 5.38 -8.18
CA ILE A 475 -15.13 6.17 -7.07
C ILE A 475 -15.40 7.59 -7.60
N PRO A 476 -16.58 8.19 -7.36
CA PRO A 476 -16.89 9.53 -7.82
C PRO A 476 -15.77 10.53 -7.50
N ALA A 477 -15.31 11.25 -8.53
CA ALA A 477 -14.23 12.24 -8.42
C ALA A 477 -14.59 13.55 -9.12
N GLU A 478 -15.38 13.51 -10.21
CA GLU A 478 -15.91 14.74 -10.82
C GLU A 478 -16.87 15.43 -9.83
N ILE A 479 -16.79 16.76 -9.74
CA ILE A 479 -17.61 17.56 -8.79
C ILE A 479 -19.10 17.17 -8.85
N ALA A 480 -19.65 17.06 -10.06
CA ALA A 480 -21.05 16.70 -10.25
C ALA A 480 -21.37 15.28 -9.78
N ASP A 481 -20.46 14.35 -10.01
CA ASP A 481 -20.64 12.94 -9.62
C ASP A 481 -20.54 12.76 -8.10
N VAL A 482 -19.61 13.46 -7.45
CA VAL A 482 -19.50 13.50 -5.98
C VAL A 482 -20.79 14.06 -5.37
N GLU A 483 -21.26 15.21 -5.85
CA GLU A 483 -22.49 15.81 -5.37
C GLU A 483 -23.72 14.90 -5.60
N ALA A 484 -23.77 14.19 -6.74
CA ALA A 484 -24.83 13.23 -7.03
C ALA A 484 -24.78 11.97 -6.15
N GLU A 485 -23.56 11.47 -5.86
CA GLU A 485 -23.37 10.32 -4.96
C GLU A 485 -23.84 10.64 -3.54
N MET A 486 -23.55 11.85 -3.07
CA MET A 486 -23.95 12.34 -1.74
C MET A 486 -25.46 12.54 -1.58
N GLU A 487 -26.24 12.56 -2.66
CA GLU A 487 -27.71 12.60 -2.60
C GLU A 487 -28.34 11.22 -2.34
N LYS A 488 -27.58 10.15 -2.57
CA LYS A 488 -28.07 8.78 -2.36
C LYS A 488 -28.14 8.45 -0.87
N THR A 489 -29.07 7.58 -0.52
CA THR A 489 -29.20 7.05 0.84
C THR A 489 -28.23 5.90 1.02
N PHE A 490 -27.56 5.88 2.17
CA PHE A 490 -26.77 4.71 2.57
C PHE A 490 -27.72 3.63 3.11
N SER A 491 -27.53 2.40 2.64
CA SER A 491 -28.16 1.20 3.21
C SER A 491 -27.09 0.14 3.34
N LEU A 492 -26.98 -0.45 4.53
CA LEU A 492 -26.12 -1.62 4.79
C LEU A 492 -26.56 -2.83 3.96
#